data_b2a02fad110c19ec25302c6b310d6d74
#
_entry.id   b2a02fad110c19ec25302c6b310d6d74
#
_cell.length_a   1.000
_cell.length_b   1.000
_cell.length_c   1.000
_cell.angle_alpha   90.00
_cell.angle_beta   90.00
_cell.angle_gamma   90.00
#
_symmetry.space_group_name_H-M   'P 1'
#
loop_
_entity.id
_entity.type
_entity.pdbx_description
1 polymer ?
#
loop_
_entity_poly.entity_id
_entity_poly.type
_entity_poly.pdbx_seq_one_letter_code
_entity_poly.pdbx_strand_id
1 'polypeptide(L)'
;MGLTYSSVIDADRDEVFSWHTRPGAITRLIPPWQPVRVLREAGSLRDGRATLTLPGGLRWVAAHQPDAYDPPNAFADELTSLPLPWRHTHQFSPSGHAATLVTDVIETPLPARVLRSTVVYRHRQLAADLTALARARAISQDRLTVAVTGSSGLIGTALTALLTTSGHRVVPLVRRLPRAGERYWRPEDPAAELLDGVDAVIHLAGASIGGRFTAERKHEIRTSRIQPTRRLAELAAATQGLRAFVTASAIGIYGPDRGDEVLTEASPRGDGFLADVVAGWEDATTPATAAGIRTVQVRTGIVQSPRGGMLRLLTPLFETGLGGRLGDGKQWLAWIALDDLLDIYRRAVLDEALSGPVNAVAPEPVRNADYTRTLAAVLRRPAVLPVPGFGPRLLLGDEGAREIAQASQYVLPERLTGAGHRFRQPELTGALRHLFGREGT
;
A
#
# COMPACT_ATOMS: atom_id res chain seq x y z
N MET A 1 -22.46 -18.30 20.93
CA MET A 1 -21.22 -18.44 20.12
C MET A 1 -20.77 -17.03 19.76
N GLY A 2 -19.74 -16.86 19.06
CA GLY A 2 -19.12 -15.55 18.80
C GLY A 2 -17.63 -15.60 19.17
N LEU A 3 -16.98 -14.44 19.34
CA LEU A 3 -15.56 -14.36 19.64
C LEU A 3 -15.30 -13.16 20.56
N THR A 4 -14.56 -13.38 21.63
CA THR A 4 -13.87 -12.30 22.35
C THR A 4 -12.37 -12.45 22.12
N TYR A 5 -11.71 -11.36 21.74
CA TYR A 5 -10.29 -11.33 21.53
C TYR A 5 -9.70 -10.03 22.08
N SER A 6 -8.60 -10.13 22.81
CA SER A 6 -7.93 -8.99 23.41
C SER A 6 -6.44 -8.99 23.08
N SER A 7 -5.88 -7.81 22.93
CA SER A 7 -4.43 -7.59 22.83
C SER A 7 -4.05 -6.24 23.44
N VAL A 8 -2.82 -6.15 23.93
CA VAL A 8 -2.24 -4.90 24.39
C VAL A 8 -1.59 -4.18 23.21
N ILE A 9 -1.90 -2.91 23.05
CA ILE A 9 -1.32 -2.01 22.05
C ILE A 9 -0.52 -0.94 22.77
N ASP A 10 0.72 -0.72 22.33
CA ASP A 10 1.64 0.28 22.88
C ASP A 10 1.30 1.69 22.34
N ALA A 11 0.17 2.20 22.80
CA ALA A 11 -0.31 3.55 22.55
C ALA A 11 -1.37 3.92 23.59
N ASP A 12 -1.49 5.20 23.89
CA ASP A 12 -2.49 5.74 24.81
C ASP A 12 -3.92 5.47 24.32
N ARG A 13 -4.84 5.20 25.23
CA ARG A 13 -6.24 4.91 24.95
C ARG A 13 -6.90 5.97 24.08
N ASP A 14 -6.67 7.23 24.36
CA ASP A 14 -7.25 8.35 23.62
C ASP A 14 -6.74 8.39 22.18
N GLU A 15 -5.45 8.05 21.94
CA GLU A 15 -4.91 7.92 20.57
C GLU A 15 -5.50 6.71 19.85
N VAL A 16 -5.61 5.56 20.54
CA VAL A 16 -6.22 4.34 19.97
C VAL A 16 -7.65 4.61 19.56
N PHE A 17 -8.47 5.23 20.44
CA PHE A 17 -9.85 5.58 20.14
C PHE A 17 -9.93 6.62 18.99
N SER A 18 -9.14 7.71 19.09
CA SER A 18 -9.10 8.76 18.06
C SER A 18 -8.71 8.21 16.69
N TRP A 19 -7.80 7.23 16.63
CA TRP A 19 -7.42 6.59 15.38
C TRP A 19 -8.63 5.96 14.67
N HIS A 20 -9.55 5.33 15.42
CA HIS A 20 -10.76 4.73 14.86
C HIS A 20 -11.78 5.77 14.35
N THR A 21 -11.74 7.01 14.85
CA THR A 21 -12.63 8.08 14.40
C THR A 21 -12.20 8.70 13.07
N ARG A 22 -10.95 8.47 12.64
CA ARG A 22 -10.38 9.10 11.44
C ARG A 22 -10.80 8.36 10.18
N PRO A 23 -11.02 9.10 9.05
CA PRO A 23 -11.27 8.48 7.76
C PRO A 23 -10.15 7.51 7.39
N GLY A 24 -10.50 6.38 6.78
CA GLY A 24 -9.55 5.34 6.40
C GLY A 24 -9.38 4.21 7.42
N ALA A 25 -9.82 4.38 8.67
CA ALA A 25 -9.66 3.38 9.73
C ALA A 25 -10.21 2.00 9.32
N ILE A 26 -11.45 1.94 8.82
CA ILE A 26 -12.04 0.68 8.36
C ILE A 26 -11.27 0.09 7.17
N THR A 27 -10.80 0.94 6.24
CA THR A 27 -10.01 0.51 5.08
C THR A 27 -8.69 -0.15 5.51
N ARG A 28 -8.04 0.39 6.56
CA ARG A 28 -6.81 -0.17 7.14
C ARG A 28 -7.05 -1.51 7.84
N LEU A 29 -8.21 -1.70 8.46
CA LEU A 29 -8.53 -2.89 9.25
C LEU A 29 -9.17 -4.03 8.46
N ILE A 30 -9.54 -3.85 7.19
CA ILE A 30 -10.04 -4.96 6.37
C ILE A 30 -8.90 -5.86 5.92
N PRO A 31 -8.92 -7.17 6.27
CA PRO A 31 -7.89 -8.10 5.85
C PRO A 31 -7.70 -8.13 4.32
N PRO A 32 -6.45 -8.11 3.82
CA PRO A 32 -6.19 -8.00 2.38
C PRO A 32 -6.57 -9.25 1.58
N TRP A 33 -6.70 -10.42 2.21
CA TRP A 33 -7.17 -11.66 1.58
C TRP A 33 -8.70 -11.75 1.46
N GLN A 34 -9.43 -10.86 2.15
CA GLN A 34 -10.89 -10.85 2.05
C GLN A 34 -11.33 -10.04 0.82
N PRO A 35 -12.24 -10.57 -0.01
CA PRO A 35 -12.77 -9.87 -1.18
C PRO A 35 -13.86 -8.86 -0.76
N VAL A 36 -13.52 -7.99 0.19
CA VAL A 36 -14.39 -6.96 0.76
C VAL A 36 -13.87 -5.58 0.32
N ARG A 37 -14.79 -4.68 -0.03
CA ARG A 37 -14.47 -3.30 -0.38
C ARG A 37 -15.33 -2.32 0.41
N VAL A 38 -14.73 -1.24 0.87
CA VAL A 38 -15.45 -0.13 1.50
C VAL A 38 -16.14 0.68 0.39
N LEU A 39 -17.46 0.78 0.44
CA LEU A 39 -18.25 1.67 -0.42
C LEU A 39 -18.43 3.04 0.23
N ARG A 40 -18.68 3.04 1.54
CA ARG A 40 -18.87 4.23 2.35
C ARG A 40 -18.39 3.97 3.76
N GLU A 41 -17.59 4.86 4.30
CA GLU A 41 -17.20 4.85 5.71
C GLU A 41 -18.29 5.53 6.57
N ALA A 42 -18.37 5.16 7.84
CA ALA A 42 -19.22 5.85 8.79
C ALA A 42 -18.66 7.25 9.07
N GLY A 43 -19.51 8.26 9.05
CA GLY A 43 -19.12 9.63 9.40
C GLY A 43 -19.00 9.86 10.92
N SER A 44 -19.49 8.92 11.73
CA SER A 44 -19.50 8.98 13.18
C SER A 44 -19.47 7.56 13.76
N LEU A 45 -18.72 7.33 14.83
CA LEU A 45 -18.74 6.07 15.59
C LEU A 45 -19.92 5.99 16.56
N ARG A 46 -20.68 7.08 16.75
CA ARG A 46 -21.86 7.12 17.60
C ARG A 46 -23.08 6.54 16.89
N ASP A 47 -23.37 7.03 15.66
CA ASP A 47 -24.65 6.80 14.97
C ASP A 47 -24.47 6.66 13.43
N GLY A 48 -23.23 6.66 12.96
CA GLY A 48 -22.92 6.54 11.54
C GLY A 48 -23.17 5.13 11.01
N ARG A 49 -23.11 5.01 9.67
CA ARG A 49 -23.24 3.71 8.97
C ARG A 49 -22.11 3.52 8.00
N ALA A 50 -21.39 2.40 8.12
CA ALA A 50 -20.42 1.95 7.13
C ALA A 50 -21.09 0.96 6.17
N THR A 51 -20.76 1.04 4.88
CA THR A 51 -21.25 0.10 3.87
C THR A 51 -20.10 -0.57 3.18
N LEU A 52 -20.08 -1.88 3.20
CA LEU A 52 -19.09 -2.72 2.54
C LEU A 52 -19.75 -3.54 1.43
N THR A 53 -18.98 -3.88 0.39
CA THR A 53 -19.39 -4.86 -0.63
C THR A 53 -18.75 -6.19 -0.33
N LEU A 54 -19.57 -7.25 -0.36
CA LEU A 54 -19.15 -8.64 -0.27
C LEU A 54 -19.20 -9.31 -1.66
N PRO A 55 -18.63 -10.54 -1.83
CA PRO A 55 -18.79 -11.34 -3.04
C PRO A 55 -20.26 -11.48 -3.45
N GLY A 56 -20.51 -11.55 -4.76
CA GLY A 56 -21.87 -11.63 -5.29
C GLY A 56 -22.66 -10.31 -5.23
N GLY A 57 -22.02 -9.19 -4.92
CA GLY A 57 -22.67 -7.86 -4.86
C GLY A 57 -23.50 -7.63 -3.59
N LEU A 58 -23.42 -8.53 -2.61
CA LEU A 58 -24.06 -8.35 -1.31
C LEU A 58 -23.50 -7.13 -0.60
N ARG A 59 -24.36 -6.45 0.15
CA ARG A 59 -23.99 -5.30 0.97
C ARG A 59 -23.99 -5.67 2.44
N TRP A 60 -22.93 -5.30 3.13
CA TRP A 60 -22.82 -5.33 4.57
C TRP A 60 -22.93 -3.90 5.08
N VAL A 61 -24.01 -3.59 5.80
CA VAL A 61 -24.21 -2.27 6.41
C VAL A 61 -24.04 -2.43 7.92
N ALA A 62 -22.93 -1.90 8.46
CA ALA A 62 -22.65 -1.80 9.87
C ALA A 62 -23.18 -0.46 10.38
N ALA A 63 -24.17 -0.49 11.29
CA ALA A 63 -24.76 0.70 11.89
C ALA A 63 -24.22 0.85 13.32
N HIS A 64 -23.56 1.96 13.61
CA HIS A 64 -23.07 2.27 14.95
C HIS A 64 -24.22 2.49 15.92
N GLN A 65 -24.02 2.09 17.18
CA GLN A 65 -25.03 2.06 18.23
C GLN A 65 -24.77 3.18 19.23
N PRO A 66 -25.67 4.19 19.31
CA PRO A 66 -25.50 5.34 20.22
C PRO A 66 -25.45 4.98 21.70
N ASP A 67 -26.13 3.91 22.09
CA ASP A 67 -26.18 3.40 23.47
C ASP A 67 -24.87 2.75 23.94
N ALA A 68 -24.04 2.33 22.98
CA ALA A 68 -22.72 1.74 23.23
C ALA A 68 -21.56 2.71 22.93
N TYR A 69 -21.85 3.99 22.66
CA TYR A 69 -20.84 5.00 22.38
C TYR A 69 -20.40 5.69 23.66
N ASP A 70 -19.26 5.28 24.18
CA ASP A 70 -18.63 5.81 25.40
C ASP A 70 -17.15 6.19 25.14
N PRO A 71 -16.87 7.35 24.54
CA PRO A 71 -15.50 7.78 24.25
C PRO A 71 -14.73 8.17 25.54
N PRO A 72 -13.47 7.78 25.69
CA PRO A 72 -12.66 6.98 24.77
C PRO A 72 -12.66 5.47 25.09
N ASN A 73 -13.73 4.94 25.75
CA ASN A 73 -13.75 3.59 26.31
C ASN A 73 -14.34 2.54 25.38
N ALA A 74 -15.37 2.89 24.59
CA ALA A 74 -16.07 1.91 23.77
C ALA A 74 -16.88 2.51 22.62
N PHE A 75 -17.15 1.69 21.62
CA PHE A 75 -18.21 1.85 20.63
C PHE A 75 -18.62 0.49 20.07
N ALA A 76 -19.80 0.41 19.46
CA ALA A 76 -20.27 -0.82 18.84
C ALA A 76 -20.98 -0.57 17.51
N ASP A 77 -21.02 -1.59 16.66
CA ASP A 77 -21.82 -1.61 15.44
C ASP A 77 -22.64 -2.90 15.33
N GLU A 78 -23.77 -2.81 14.62
CA GLU A 78 -24.63 -3.93 14.29
C GLU A 78 -24.85 -4.05 12.78
N LEU A 79 -24.98 -5.28 12.31
CA LEU A 79 -25.33 -5.57 10.93
C LEU A 79 -26.82 -5.35 10.71
N THR A 80 -27.18 -4.46 9.76
CA THR A 80 -28.58 -4.12 9.50
C THR A 80 -29.08 -4.54 8.12
N SER A 81 -28.21 -5.05 7.25
CA SER A 81 -28.52 -5.32 5.83
C SER A 81 -28.74 -6.80 5.49
N LEU A 82 -28.44 -7.71 6.41
CA LEU A 82 -28.56 -9.17 6.19
C LEU A 82 -29.26 -9.81 7.40
N PRO A 83 -29.94 -10.94 7.24
CA PRO A 83 -30.62 -11.66 8.33
C PRO A 83 -29.61 -12.51 9.13
N LEU A 84 -28.50 -11.91 9.55
CA LEU A 84 -27.47 -12.53 10.36
C LEU A 84 -27.31 -11.67 11.63
N PRO A 85 -27.65 -12.20 12.82
CA PRO A 85 -27.33 -11.50 14.08
C PRO A 85 -25.83 -11.25 14.18
N TRP A 86 -25.48 -9.99 14.30
CA TRP A 86 -24.10 -9.54 14.43
C TRP A 86 -24.06 -8.23 15.20
N ARG A 87 -23.38 -8.25 16.34
CA ARG A 87 -22.99 -7.06 17.10
C ARG A 87 -21.49 -7.15 17.35
N HIS A 88 -20.79 -6.06 17.07
CA HIS A 88 -19.34 -5.95 17.29
C HIS A 88 -19.08 -4.78 18.22
N THR A 89 -18.58 -5.07 19.40
CA THR A 89 -18.23 -4.09 20.42
C THR A 89 -16.72 -3.98 20.53
N HIS A 90 -16.24 -2.75 20.43
CA HIS A 90 -14.84 -2.39 20.65
C HIS A 90 -14.71 -1.75 22.02
N GLN A 91 -13.79 -2.26 22.85
CA GLN A 91 -13.52 -1.76 24.19
C GLN A 91 -12.04 -1.41 24.32
N PHE A 92 -11.78 -0.30 24.98
CA PHE A 92 -10.44 0.25 25.18
C PHE A 92 -10.22 0.54 26.65
N SER A 93 -9.32 -0.19 27.30
CA SER A 93 -8.99 -0.02 28.71
C SER A 93 -7.52 0.31 28.89
N PRO A 94 -7.13 1.21 29.80
CA PRO A 94 -5.73 1.46 30.09
C PRO A 94 -5.00 0.18 30.50
N SER A 95 -3.76 0.02 30.02
CA SER A 95 -2.90 -1.11 30.38
C SER A 95 -1.50 -0.61 30.68
N GLY A 96 -1.19 -0.36 31.94
CA GLY A 96 0.06 0.29 32.33
C GLY A 96 0.10 1.80 32.05
N HIS A 97 1.31 2.37 31.83
CA HIS A 97 1.50 3.82 31.74
C HIS A 97 1.15 4.44 30.38
N ALA A 98 1.29 3.72 29.27
CA ALA A 98 1.11 4.28 27.93
C ALA A 98 0.62 3.20 26.93
N ALA A 99 -0.05 2.18 27.41
CA ALA A 99 -0.59 1.11 26.60
C ALA A 99 -2.09 0.94 26.80
N THR A 100 -2.75 0.34 25.83
CA THR A 100 -4.19 0.11 25.82
C THR A 100 -4.48 -1.37 25.62
N LEU A 101 -5.28 -1.96 26.50
CA LEU A 101 -5.94 -3.25 26.25
C LEU A 101 -7.12 -3.00 25.32
N VAL A 102 -6.99 -3.45 24.08
CA VAL A 102 -8.09 -3.45 23.09
C VAL A 102 -8.79 -4.80 23.14
N THR A 103 -10.11 -4.78 23.30
CA THR A 103 -10.95 -5.98 23.32
C THR A 103 -12.06 -5.85 22.30
N ASP A 104 -12.09 -6.78 21.34
CA ASP A 104 -13.20 -6.95 20.40
C ASP A 104 -14.12 -8.08 20.89
N VAL A 105 -15.40 -7.75 21.05
CA VAL A 105 -16.46 -8.72 21.38
C VAL A 105 -17.40 -8.82 20.19
N ILE A 106 -17.44 -9.98 19.55
CA ILE A 106 -18.32 -10.23 18.41
C ILE A 106 -19.41 -11.24 18.84
N GLU A 107 -20.63 -10.79 18.88
CA GLU A 107 -21.81 -11.58 19.18
C GLU A 107 -22.49 -12.01 17.87
N THR A 108 -22.44 -13.29 17.56
CA THR A 108 -22.96 -13.87 16.31
C THR A 108 -23.14 -15.38 16.47
N PRO A 109 -24.02 -16.05 15.70
CA PRO A 109 -24.07 -17.50 15.65
C PRO A 109 -22.86 -18.13 14.94
N LEU A 110 -22.03 -17.36 14.25
CA LEU A 110 -20.84 -17.88 13.57
C LEU A 110 -19.80 -18.40 14.58
N PRO A 111 -19.14 -19.53 14.25
CA PRO A 111 -18.13 -20.10 15.15
C PRO A 111 -16.84 -19.25 15.17
N ALA A 112 -16.22 -19.13 16.35
CA ALA A 112 -15.02 -18.32 16.58
C ALA A 112 -13.87 -18.60 15.59
N ARG A 113 -13.71 -19.85 15.14
CA ARG A 113 -12.65 -20.23 14.17
C ARG A 113 -12.74 -19.48 12.84
N VAL A 114 -13.95 -19.08 12.41
CA VAL A 114 -14.17 -18.33 11.17
C VAL A 114 -13.76 -16.86 11.32
N LEU A 115 -13.92 -16.32 12.53
CA LEU A 115 -13.71 -14.92 12.85
C LEU A 115 -12.26 -14.61 13.26
N ARG A 116 -11.60 -15.59 13.88
CA ARG A 116 -10.34 -15.41 14.59
C ARG A 116 -9.22 -14.77 13.74
N SER A 117 -9.01 -15.24 12.50
CA SER A 117 -7.97 -14.68 11.64
C SER A 117 -8.20 -13.21 11.31
N THR A 118 -9.46 -12.83 11.08
CA THR A 118 -9.87 -11.45 10.83
C THR A 118 -9.59 -10.54 12.03
N VAL A 119 -9.98 -10.96 13.22
CA VAL A 119 -9.80 -10.16 14.45
C VAL A 119 -8.32 -10.05 14.81
N VAL A 120 -7.58 -11.16 14.74
CA VAL A 120 -6.12 -11.14 14.96
C VAL A 120 -5.42 -10.18 14.00
N TYR A 121 -5.78 -10.22 12.70
CA TYR A 121 -5.23 -9.28 11.71
C TYR A 121 -5.54 -7.83 12.10
N ARG A 122 -6.80 -7.51 12.44
CA ARG A 122 -7.21 -6.14 12.81
C ARG A 122 -6.39 -5.58 13.97
N HIS A 123 -6.21 -6.36 15.02
CA HIS A 123 -5.41 -5.96 16.18
C HIS A 123 -3.94 -5.74 15.83
N ARG A 124 -3.34 -6.64 15.06
CA ARG A 124 -1.94 -6.51 14.61
C ARG A 124 -1.74 -5.32 13.68
N GLN A 125 -2.68 -5.12 12.75
CA GLN A 125 -2.65 -3.99 11.83
C GLN A 125 -2.76 -2.66 12.59
N LEU A 126 -3.68 -2.56 13.54
CA LEU A 126 -3.83 -1.40 14.40
C LEU A 126 -2.56 -1.10 15.21
N ALA A 127 -1.99 -2.13 15.85
CA ALA A 127 -0.75 -2.01 16.60
C ALA A 127 0.41 -1.53 15.71
N ALA A 128 0.55 -2.13 14.51
CA ALA A 128 1.58 -1.75 13.55
C ALA A 128 1.39 -0.31 13.03
N ASP A 129 0.15 0.10 12.74
CA ASP A 129 -0.16 1.46 12.28
C ASP A 129 0.14 2.50 13.35
N LEU A 130 -0.21 2.26 14.62
CA LEU A 130 0.07 3.16 15.73
C LEU A 130 1.57 3.25 16.04
N THR A 131 2.27 2.12 16.02
CA THR A 131 3.74 2.09 16.17
C THR A 131 4.42 2.89 15.06
N ALA A 132 3.98 2.69 13.80
CA ALA A 132 4.53 3.43 12.67
C ALA A 132 4.15 4.91 12.70
N LEU A 133 2.98 5.26 13.24
CA LEU A 133 2.56 6.65 13.47
C LEU A 133 3.43 7.33 14.52
N ALA A 134 3.74 6.66 15.63
CA ALA A 134 4.65 7.18 16.66
C ALA A 134 6.05 7.47 16.08
N ARG A 135 6.58 6.57 15.24
CA ARG A 135 7.86 6.79 14.53
C ARG A 135 7.78 7.98 13.55
N ALA A 136 6.67 8.13 12.83
CA ALA A 136 6.48 9.25 11.91
C ALA A 136 6.42 10.59 12.66
N ARG A 137 5.75 10.63 13.81
CA ARG A 137 5.70 11.83 14.68
C ARG A 137 7.04 12.19 15.31
N ALA A 138 7.93 11.22 15.50
CA ALA A 138 9.30 11.47 15.93
C ALA A 138 10.15 12.16 14.83
N ILE A 139 9.76 12.02 13.56
CA ILE A 139 10.38 12.75 12.42
C ILE A 139 9.76 14.14 12.29
N SER A 140 8.44 14.23 12.22
CA SER A 140 7.69 15.49 12.16
C SER A 140 6.30 15.34 12.79
N GLN A 141 5.89 16.35 13.56
CA GLN A 141 4.53 16.43 14.13
C GLN A 141 3.56 17.20 13.23
N ASP A 142 4.00 17.65 12.07
CA ASP A 142 3.20 18.45 11.15
C ASP A 142 1.99 17.67 10.64
N ARG A 143 0.86 18.36 10.55
CA ARG A 143 -0.33 17.88 9.88
C ARG A 143 -0.39 18.51 8.50
N LEU A 144 -0.04 17.74 7.48
CA LEU A 144 0.08 18.22 6.12
C LEU A 144 -1.22 18.03 5.33
N THR A 145 -1.46 18.93 4.37
CA THR A 145 -2.40 18.73 3.27
C THR A 145 -1.65 18.09 2.10
N VAL A 146 -1.96 16.84 1.78
CA VAL A 146 -1.26 16.04 0.76
C VAL A 146 -2.15 15.80 -0.44
N ALA A 147 -1.76 16.32 -1.61
CA ALA A 147 -2.43 16.02 -2.87
C ALA A 147 -1.94 14.66 -3.42
N VAL A 148 -2.87 13.77 -3.79
CA VAL A 148 -2.53 12.41 -4.25
C VAL A 148 -3.15 12.13 -5.61
N THR A 149 -2.35 11.89 -6.65
CA THR A 149 -2.82 11.32 -7.92
C THR A 149 -2.84 9.80 -7.85
N GLY A 150 -3.67 9.14 -8.65
CA GLY A 150 -3.77 7.68 -8.61
C GLY A 150 -4.36 7.14 -7.29
N SER A 151 -5.07 7.96 -6.53
CA SER A 151 -5.68 7.67 -5.22
C SER A 151 -6.66 6.50 -5.22
N SER A 152 -7.21 6.11 -6.37
CA SER A 152 -8.12 4.96 -6.54
C SER A 152 -7.41 3.63 -6.86
N GLY A 153 -6.10 3.65 -7.08
CA GLY A 153 -5.28 2.47 -7.33
C GLY A 153 -5.00 1.66 -6.05
N LEU A 154 -4.31 0.53 -6.20
CA LEU A 154 -3.92 -0.35 -5.07
C LEU A 154 -3.17 0.43 -3.98
N ILE A 155 -2.09 1.09 -4.36
CA ILE A 155 -1.24 1.87 -3.45
C ILE A 155 -1.99 3.12 -2.98
N GLY A 156 -2.58 3.87 -3.91
CA GLY A 156 -3.22 5.16 -3.61
C GLY A 156 -4.38 5.06 -2.63
N THR A 157 -5.22 4.02 -2.73
CA THR A 157 -6.32 3.78 -1.77
C THR A 157 -5.79 3.49 -0.36
N ALA A 158 -4.80 2.61 -0.26
CA ALA A 158 -4.20 2.25 1.02
C ALA A 158 -3.41 3.41 1.63
N LEU A 159 -2.69 4.17 0.79
CA LEU A 159 -1.92 5.34 1.21
C LEU A 159 -2.84 6.48 1.70
N THR A 160 -3.93 6.75 0.99
CA THR A 160 -4.93 7.72 1.44
C THR A 160 -5.45 7.35 2.83
N ALA A 161 -5.81 6.08 3.05
CA ALA A 161 -6.26 5.60 4.35
C ALA A 161 -5.17 5.72 5.44
N LEU A 162 -3.90 5.40 5.14
CA LEU A 162 -2.80 5.58 6.08
C LEU A 162 -2.56 7.05 6.45
N LEU A 163 -2.56 7.94 5.46
CA LEU A 163 -2.32 9.37 5.69
C LEU A 163 -3.45 10.00 6.51
N THR A 164 -4.71 9.68 6.21
CA THR A 164 -5.86 10.21 6.94
C THR A 164 -5.92 9.66 8.37
N THR A 165 -5.66 8.37 8.60
CA THR A 165 -5.55 7.81 9.96
C THR A 165 -4.35 8.34 10.72
N SER A 166 -3.31 8.83 10.04
CA SER A 166 -2.17 9.55 10.64
C SER A 166 -2.50 11.01 11.00
N GLY A 167 -3.68 11.52 10.60
CA GLY A 167 -4.13 12.88 10.89
C GLY A 167 -3.79 13.92 9.82
N HIS A 168 -3.26 13.51 8.66
CA HIS A 168 -3.06 14.38 7.51
C HIS A 168 -4.36 14.58 6.74
N ARG A 169 -4.49 15.73 6.07
CA ARG A 169 -5.56 15.97 5.10
C ARG A 169 -5.11 15.47 3.73
N VAL A 170 -5.89 14.60 3.11
CA VAL A 170 -5.62 14.13 1.75
C VAL A 170 -6.58 14.80 0.77
N VAL A 171 -6.05 15.30 -0.34
CA VAL A 171 -6.79 15.87 -1.49
C VAL A 171 -6.56 14.94 -2.68
N PRO A 172 -7.48 14.01 -2.97
CA PRO A 172 -7.37 13.17 -4.16
C PRO A 172 -7.50 13.99 -5.44
N LEU A 173 -6.51 13.85 -6.34
CA LEU A 173 -6.54 14.45 -7.67
C LEU A 173 -7.11 13.42 -8.65
N VAL A 174 -8.30 13.69 -9.21
CA VAL A 174 -9.08 12.71 -9.97
C VAL A 174 -9.37 13.18 -11.39
N ARG A 175 -9.41 12.24 -12.34
CA ARG A 175 -9.72 12.52 -13.77
C ARG A 175 -11.21 12.44 -14.10
N ARG A 176 -12.04 12.02 -13.16
CA ARG A 176 -13.50 12.01 -13.23
C ARG A 176 -14.08 13.25 -12.55
N LEU A 177 -15.40 13.43 -12.64
CA LEU A 177 -16.09 14.46 -11.86
C LEU A 177 -15.73 14.34 -10.37
N PRO A 178 -15.16 15.37 -9.73
CA PRO A 178 -14.72 15.31 -8.34
C PRO A 178 -15.90 15.26 -7.37
N ARG A 179 -15.71 14.52 -6.29
CA ARG A 179 -16.59 14.52 -5.12
C ARG A 179 -16.11 15.57 -4.11
N ALA A 180 -16.87 15.80 -3.06
CA ALA A 180 -16.43 16.68 -1.98
C ALA A 180 -15.04 16.27 -1.44
N GLY A 181 -14.11 17.22 -1.33
CA GLY A 181 -12.73 16.99 -0.90
C GLY A 181 -11.78 16.52 -1.98
N GLU A 182 -12.24 16.22 -3.19
CA GLU A 182 -11.41 15.88 -4.35
C GLU A 182 -11.23 17.08 -5.26
N ARG A 183 -10.16 17.07 -6.08
CA ARG A 183 -9.94 18.08 -7.13
C ARG A 183 -9.85 17.42 -8.49
N TYR A 184 -10.42 18.09 -9.51
CA TYR A 184 -10.32 17.62 -10.90
C TYR A 184 -8.92 17.87 -11.44
N TRP A 185 -8.30 16.83 -11.99
CA TRP A 185 -6.97 16.88 -12.56
C TRP A 185 -6.97 16.44 -14.03
N ARG A 186 -6.55 17.33 -14.91
CA ARG A 186 -6.24 17.04 -16.31
C ARG A 186 -4.72 16.85 -16.43
N PRO A 187 -4.23 15.66 -16.73
CA PRO A 187 -2.78 15.37 -16.77
C PRO A 187 -2.02 16.22 -17.80
N GLU A 188 -2.67 16.53 -18.91
CA GLU A 188 -2.09 17.27 -20.03
C GLU A 188 -2.04 18.80 -19.79
N ASP A 189 -2.99 19.30 -18.98
CA ASP A 189 -3.18 20.73 -18.73
C ASP A 189 -3.81 20.92 -17.33
N PRO A 190 -3.02 20.80 -16.25
CA PRO A 190 -3.51 20.98 -14.90
C PRO A 190 -3.85 22.44 -14.64
N ALA A 191 -5.01 22.69 -14.00
CA ALA A 191 -5.44 24.03 -13.61
C ALA A 191 -4.44 24.68 -12.64
N ALA A 192 -4.23 25.98 -12.75
CA ALA A 192 -3.23 26.70 -11.95
C ALA A 192 -3.49 26.59 -10.43
N GLU A 193 -4.78 26.58 -10.03
CA GLU A 193 -5.21 26.46 -8.63
C GLU A 193 -5.24 25.03 -8.09
N LEU A 194 -4.87 24.05 -8.90
CA LEU A 194 -4.97 22.63 -8.53
C LEU A 194 -4.26 22.29 -7.20
N LEU A 195 -3.14 22.95 -6.93
CA LEU A 195 -2.31 22.70 -5.75
C LEU A 195 -2.43 23.79 -4.67
N ASP A 196 -3.40 24.69 -4.74
CA ASP A 196 -3.58 25.74 -3.73
C ASP A 196 -3.80 25.16 -2.33
N GLY A 197 -3.01 25.63 -1.36
CA GLY A 197 -3.06 25.17 0.03
C GLY A 197 -2.64 23.71 0.23
N VAL A 198 -1.84 23.16 -0.68
CA VAL A 198 -1.22 21.83 -0.61
C VAL A 198 0.22 21.96 -0.10
N ASP A 199 0.58 21.19 0.92
CA ASP A 199 1.93 21.15 1.48
C ASP A 199 2.84 20.16 0.75
N ALA A 200 2.25 19.05 0.25
CA ALA A 200 3.01 18.02 -0.45
C ALA A 200 2.18 17.33 -1.54
N VAL A 201 2.85 16.91 -2.61
CA VAL A 201 2.26 16.10 -3.69
C VAL A 201 2.82 14.68 -3.63
N ILE A 202 1.94 13.67 -3.75
CA ILE A 202 2.32 12.28 -4.03
C ILE A 202 1.73 11.89 -5.39
N HIS A 203 2.60 11.69 -6.38
CA HIS A 203 2.21 11.34 -7.74
C HIS A 203 2.36 9.85 -8.01
N LEU A 204 1.22 9.11 -8.00
CA LEU A 204 1.16 7.65 -8.20
C LEU A 204 0.51 7.28 -9.53
N ALA A 205 0.00 8.23 -10.30
CA ALA A 205 -0.73 7.95 -11.52
C ALA A 205 0.19 7.43 -12.63
N GLY A 206 -0.30 6.43 -13.36
CA GLY A 206 0.38 5.83 -14.50
C GLY A 206 -0.42 4.63 -15.01
N ALA A 207 -0.34 4.35 -16.31
CA ALA A 207 -0.95 3.15 -16.89
C ALA A 207 -0.28 1.88 -16.32
N SER A 208 -1.05 0.79 -16.21
CA SER A 208 -0.47 -0.50 -15.80
C SER A 208 0.66 -0.92 -16.75
N ILE A 209 1.73 -1.52 -16.23
CA ILE A 209 2.79 -2.11 -17.07
C ILE A 209 2.47 -3.52 -17.54
N GLY A 210 1.40 -4.15 -17.02
CA GLY A 210 1.00 -5.49 -17.41
C GLY A 210 0.43 -5.56 -18.82
N GLY A 211 0.55 -6.75 -19.45
CA GLY A 211 0.11 -7.01 -20.81
C GLY A 211 1.27 -7.08 -21.82
N ARG A 212 0.97 -7.42 -23.07
CA ARG A 212 1.98 -7.51 -24.13
C ARG A 212 2.57 -6.14 -24.46
N PHE A 213 3.88 -6.07 -24.63
CA PHE A 213 4.60 -4.84 -24.99
C PHE A 213 4.51 -4.58 -26.51
N THR A 214 3.28 -4.28 -26.97
CA THR A 214 3.09 -3.74 -28.33
C THR A 214 3.60 -2.29 -28.39
N ALA A 215 3.74 -1.74 -29.59
CA ALA A 215 4.14 -0.35 -29.79
C ALA A 215 3.19 0.62 -29.07
N GLU A 216 1.88 0.41 -29.18
CA GLU A 216 0.83 1.21 -28.53
C GLU A 216 0.92 1.13 -27.01
N ARG A 217 1.14 -0.10 -26.49
CA ARG A 217 1.27 -0.30 -25.04
C ARG A 217 2.52 0.38 -24.47
N LYS A 218 3.63 0.26 -25.18
CA LYS A 218 4.90 0.94 -24.82
C LYS A 218 4.73 2.46 -24.88
N HIS A 219 4.05 2.96 -25.88
CA HIS A 219 3.70 4.39 -25.99
C HIS A 219 2.84 4.84 -24.80
N GLU A 220 1.78 4.11 -24.48
CA GLU A 220 0.90 4.40 -23.33
C GLU A 220 1.67 4.38 -22.00
N ILE A 221 2.53 3.38 -21.77
CA ILE A 221 3.35 3.28 -20.56
C ILE A 221 4.25 4.51 -20.41
N ARG A 222 4.89 4.95 -21.48
CA ARG A 222 5.77 6.12 -21.51
C ARG A 222 5.01 7.42 -21.30
N THR A 223 3.98 7.66 -22.09
CA THR A 223 3.24 8.94 -22.11
C THR A 223 2.42 9.16 -20.86
N SER A 224 1.87 8.09 -20.26
CA SER A 224 1.13 8.19 -19.00
C SER A 224 1.97 8.56 -17.78
N ARG A 225 3.31 8.54 -17.90
CA ARG A 225 4.24 8.85 -16.81
C ARG A 225 4.99 10.15 -17.05
N ILE A 226 5.68 10.27 -18.16
CA ILE A 226 6.65 11.37 -18.38
C ILE A 226 5.95 12.71 -18.46
N GLN A 227 5.00 12.87 -19.38
CA GLN A 227 4.33 14.16 -19.58
C GLN A 227 3.48 14.61 -18.38
N PRO A 228 2.60 13.76 -17.80
CA PRO A 228 1.84 14.14 -16.61
C PRO A 228 2.70 14.51 -15.42
N THR A 229 3.83 13.80 -15.20
CA THR A 229 4.76 14.14 -14.13
C THR A 229 5.41 15.48 -14.36
N ARG A 230 5.86 15.77 -15.60
CA ARG A 230 6.47 17.07 -15.95
C ARG A 230 5.49 18.21 -15.73
N ARG A 231 4.25 18.12 -16.23
CA ARG A 231 3.22 19.14 -16.06
C ARG A 231 2.88 19.39 -14.59
N LEU A 232 2.79 18.33 -13.81
CA LEU A 232 2.52 18.46 -12.38
C LEU A 232 3.71 19.05 -11.62
N ALA A 233 4.96 18.72 -12.04
CA ALA A 233 6.18 19.30 -11.47
C ALA A 233 6.35 20.79 -11.84
N GLU A 234 5.97 21.19 -13.06
CA GLU A 234 5.93 22.59 -13.50
C GLU A 234 4.91 23.38 -12.67
N LEU A 235 3.71 22.83 -12.45
CA LEU A 235 2.71 23.43 -11.58
C LEU A 235 3.20 23.51 -10.12
N ALA A 236 3.81 22.45 -9.63
CA ALA A 236 4.41 22.43 -8.30
C ALA A 236 5.45 23.55 -8.13
N ALA A 237 6.31 23.75 -9.13
CA ALA A 237 7.31 24.83 -9.15
C ALA A 237 6.70 26.25 -9.07
N ALA A 238 5.49 26.43 -9.58
CA ALA A 238 4.74 27.70 -9.53
C ALA A 238 3.88 27.87 -8.27
N THR A 239 3.70 26.79 -7.47
CA THR A 239 2.83 26.78 -6.28
C THR A 239 3.59 27.26 -5.04
N GLN A 240 3.11 28.34 -4.42
CA GLN A 240 3.70 28.84 -3.17
C GLN A 240 3.40 27.91 -1.99
N GLY A 241 4.40 27.71 -1.13
CA GLY A 241 4.26 26.94 0.11
C GLY A 241 4.31 25.41 -0.06
N LEU A 242 4.46 24.90 -1.28
CA LEU A 242 4.64 23.47 -1.50
C LEU A 242 6.04 23.03 -1.02
N ARG A 243 6.10 22.09 -0.10
CA ARG A 243 7.33 21.65 0.58
C ARG A 243 7.97 20.42 -0.04
N ALA A 244 7.14 19.52 -0.61
CA ALA A 244 7.63 18.24 -1.14
C ALA A 244 6.87 17.78 -2.37
N PHE A 245 7.62 17.23 -3.34
CA PHE A 245 7.10 16.55 -4.53
C PHE A 245 7.61 15.11 -4.52
N VAL A 246 6.73 14.16 -4.19
CA VAL A 246 7.06 12.73 -4.12
C VAL A 246 6.43 12.04 -5.32
N THR A 247 7.22 11.36 -6.13
CA THR A 247 6.70 10.62 -7.28
C THR A 247 6.99 9.13 -7.17
N ALA A 248 6.07 8.31 -7.67
CA ALA A 248 6.38 6.92 -7.92
C ALA A 248 7.48 6.82 -8.98
N SER A 249 8.33 5.84 -8.82
CA SER A 249 9.38 5.39 -9.75
C SER A 249 9.46 3.86 -9.65
N ALA A 250 10.42 3.22 -10.27
CA ALA A 250 10.54 1.77 -10.26
C ALA A 250 11.99 1.31 -10.29
N ILE A 251 12.25 0.15 -9.69
CA ILE A 251 13.56 -0.54 -9.79
C ILE A 251 13.89 -0.94 -11.22
N GLY A 252 12.94 -0.87 -12.15
CA GLY A 252 13.16 -1.05 -13.59
C GLY A 252 14.24 -0.14 -14.18
N ILE A 253 14.62 0.96 -13.49
CA ILE A 253 15.76 1.83 -13.85
C ILE A 253 17.08 1.05 -14.00
N TYR A 254 17.23 -0.03 -13.24
CA TYR A 254 18.46 -0.84 -13.23
C TYR A 254 18.57 -1.83 -14.41
N GLY A 255 17.53 -1.90 -15.29
CA GLY A 255 17.46 -2.88 -16.37
C GLY A 255 16.95 -4.26 -15.91
N PRO A 256 16.61 -5.16 -16.85
CA PRO A 256 15.96 -6.42 -16.53
C PRO A 256 16.88 -7.49 -15.92
N ASP A 257 18.18 -7.43 -16.19
CA ASP A 257 19.13 -8.44 -15.70
C ASP A 257 20.48 -7.82 -15.38
N ARG A 258 20.87 -7.93 -14.12
CA ARG A 258 22.17 -7.50 -13.61
C ARG A 258 22.88 -8.66 -12.87
N GLY A 259 22.44 -9.90 -13.09
CA GLY A 259 23.01 -11.07 -12.42
C GLY A 259 22.92 -10.97 -10.89
N ASP A 260 24.09 -11.12 -10.24
CA ASP A 260 24.21 -11.05 -8.78
C ASP A 260 24.79 -9.70 -8.29
N GLU A 261 24.83 -8.70 -9.18
CA GLU A 261 25.29 -7.35 -8.82
C GLU A 261 24.34 -6.74 -7.77
N VAL A 262 24.93 -6.23 -6.69
CA VAL A 262 24.18 -5.47 -5.67
C VAL A 262 23.84 -4.10 -6.20
N LEU A 263 22.56 -3.80 -6.30
CA LEU A 263 22.03 -2.55 -6.84
C LEU A 263 21.53 -1.65 -5.70
N THR A 264 22.05 -0.44 -5.65
CA THR A 264 21.66 0.59 -4.69
C THR A 264 21.22 1.85 -5.44
N GLU A 265 20.82 2.88 -4.73
CA GLU A 265 20.44 4.16 -5.35
C GLU A 265 21.61 4.84 -6.08
N ALA A 266 22.84 4.48 -5.74
CA ALA A 266 24.06 4.97 -6.40
C ALA A 266 24.43 4.17 -7.66
N SER A 267 23.81 3.01 -7.88
CA SER A 267 24.11 2.17 -9.05
C SER A 267 23.69 2.86 -10.36
N PRO A 268 24.48 2.70 -11.43
CA PRO A 268 24.14 3.30 -12.71
C PRO A 268 22.86 2.69 -13.28
N ARG A 269 22.18 3.47 -14.08
CA ARG A 269 21.05 3.03 -14.88
C ARG A 269 21.47 1.84 -15.77
N GLY A 270 20.55 0.87 -15.89
CA GLY A 270 20.67 -0.22 -16.86
C GLY A 270 20.05 0.10 -18.22
N ASP A 271 20.01 -0.91 -19.07
CA ASP A 271 19.41 -0.85 -20.40
C ASP A 271 18.00 -1.42 -20.44
N GLY A 272 17.27 -1.17 -21.52
CA GLY A 272 15.96 -1.71 -21.80
C GLY A 272 14.84 -0.68 -21.77
N PHE A 273 13.68 -1.10 -22.26
CA PHE A 273 12.52 -0.21 -22.42
C PHE A 273 12.06 0.39 -21.08
N LEU A 274 11.96 -0.43 -20.03
CA LEU A 274 11.53 0.08 -18.73
C LEU A 274 12.58 1.00 -18.09
N ALA A 275 13.87 0.72 -18.28
CA ALA A 275 14.93 1.60 -17.80
C ALA A 275 14.87 3.00 -18.47
N ASP A 276 14.60 3.04 -19.78
CA ASP A 276 14.40 4.30 -20.52
C ASP A 276 13.17 5.07 -20.03
N VAL A 277 12.05 4.36 -19.78
CA VAL A 277 10.83 4.99 -19.28
C VAL A 277 11.05 5.57 -17.90
N VAL A 278 11.69 4.82 -16.99
CA VAL A 278 11.90 5.26 -15.61
C VAL A 278 12.86 6.43 -15.56
N ALA A 279 13.93 6.44 -16.36
CA ALA A 279 14.84 7.57 -16.45
C ALA A 279 14.11 8.85 -16.89
N GLY A 280 13.34 8.79 -17.99
CA GLY A 280 12.55 9.95 -18.42
C GLY A 280 11.47 10.35 -17.42
N TRP A 281 10.96 9.40 -16.63
CA TRP A 281 9.99 9.67 -15.58
C TRP A 281 10.63 10.41 -14.39
N GLU A 282 11.81 9.99 -13.94
CA GLU A 282 12.58 10.69 -12.90
C GLU A 282 13.00 12.08 -13.37
N ASP A 283 13.51 12.21 -14.62
CA ASP A 283 13.88 13.50 -15.22
C ASP A 283 12.71 14.48 -15.33
N ALA A 284 11.49 13.98 -15.47
CA ALA A 284 10.29 14.81 -15.53
C ALA A 284 10.00 15.56 -14.22
N THR A 285 10.66 15.21 -13.12
CA THR A 285 10.54 15.92 -11.82
C THR A 285 11.45 17.16 -11.72
N THR A 286 12.37 17.36 -12.68
CA THR A 286 13.36 18.46 -12.69
C THR A 286 12.77 19.86 -12.44
N PRO A 287 11.58 20.26 -12.99
CA PRO A 287 11.04 21.58 -12.73
C PRO A 287 10.81 21.86 -11.23
N ALA A 288 10.28 20.87 -10.49
CA ALA A 288 10.07 21.00 -9.05
C ALA A 288 11.41 21.13 -8.29
N THR A 289 12.39 20.29 -8.64
CA THR A 289 13.72 20.31 -8.01
C THR A 289 14.44 21.63 -8.30
N ALA A 290 14.39 22.13 -9.53
CA ALA A 290 14.99 23.39 -9.94
C ALA A 290 14.37 24.62 -9.22
N ALA A 291 13.10 24.52 -8.84
CA ALA A 291 12.42 25.53 -8.03
C ALA A 291 12.73 25.42 -6.52
N GLY A 292 13.62 24.52 -6.12
CA GLY A 292 14.00 24.31 -4.70
C GLY A 292 13.02 23.45 -3.92
N ILE A 293 12.02 22.83 -4.54
CA ILE A 293 11.10 21.92 -3.89
C ILE A 293 11.80 20.58 -3.66
N ARG A 294 11.75 20.07 -2.43
CA ARG A 294 12.31 18.76 -2.10
C ARG A 294 11.59 17.68 -2.88
N THR A 295 12.34 16.94 -3.70
CA THR A 295 11.79 15.93 -4.60
C THR A 295 12.31 14.55 -4.23
N VAL A 296 11.39 13.56 -4.17
CA VAL A 296 11.72 12.15 -3.85
C VAL A 296 11.13 11.24 -4.94
N GLN A 297 11.98 10.42 -5.56
CA GLN A 297 11.58 9.40 -6.53
C GLN A 297 11.60 8.02 -5.84
N VAL A 298 10.42 7.44 -5.61
CA VAL A 298 10.25 6.18 -4.90
C VAL A 298 10.38 5.02 -5.90
N ARG A 299 11.60 4.48 -6.05
CA ARG A 299 11.90 3.32 -6.92
C ARG A 299 11.32 2.05 -6.32
N THR A 300 10.11 1.74 -6.70
CA THR A 300 9.32 0.67 -6.10
C THR A 300 9.69 -0.69 -6.67
N GLY A 301 9.93 -1.67 -5.79
CA GLY A 301 10.07 -3.08 -6.11
C GLY A 301 8.73 -3.79 -6.34
N ILE A 302 8.73 -5.12 -6.25
CA ILE A 302 7.54 -5.95 -6.47
C ILE A 302 6.64 -5.88 -5.23
N VAL A 303 5.58 -5.08 -5.30
CA VAL A 303 4.65 -4.89 -4.18
C VAL A 303 3.86 -6.16 -3.89
N GLN A 304 3.93 -6.62 -2.65
CA GLN A 304 3.19 -7.78 -2.18
C GLN A 304 1.82 -7.36 -1.64
N SER A 305 0.75 -7.77 -2.33
CA SER A 305 -0.63 -7.60 -1.89
C SER A 305 -1.55 -8.61 -2.59
N PRO A 306 -2.41 -9.35 -1.87
CA PRO A 306 -3.42 -10.21 -2.48
C PRO A 306 -4.47 -9.42 -3.28
N ARG A 307 -4.58 -8.11 -3.05
CA ARG A 307 -5.55 -7.24 -3.74
C ARG A 307 -5.09 -6.76 -5.11
N GLY A 308 -3.81 -6.94 -5.46
CA GLY A 308 -3.28 -6.46 -6.74
C GLY A 308 -1.86 -6.92 -7.04
N GLY A 309 -1.36 -6.53 -8.22
CA GLY A 309 -0.01 -6.86 -8.65
C GLY A 309 0.23 -8.36 -8.87
N MET A 310 1.50 -8.75 -8.75
CA MET A 310 1.95 -10.12 -9.01
C MET A 310 1.30 -11.13 -8.07
N LEU A 311 1.22 -10.84 -6.77
CA LEU A 311 0.69 -11.79 -5.78
C LEU A 311 -0.77 -12.15 -6.05
N ARG A 312 -1.61 -11.19 -6.47
CA ARG A 312 -3.00 -11.47 -6.87
C ARG A 312 -3.09 -12.43 -8.05
N LEU A 313 -2.17 -12.34 -9.02
CA LEU A 313 -2.14 -13.23 -10.18
C LEU A 313 -1.65 -14.62 -9.81
N LEU A 314 -0.68 -14.73 -8.91
CA LEU A 314 -0.10 -15.99 -8.49
C LEU A 314 -1.00 -16.76 -7.51
N THR A 315 -1.71 -16.07 -6.61
CA THR A 315 -2.49 -16.71 -5.54
C THR A 315 -3.42 -17.83 -6.04
N PRO A 316 -4.27 -17.65 -7.08
CA PRO A 316 -5.13 -18.73 -7.57
C PRO A 316 -4.35 -19.94 -8.12
N LEU A 317 -3.21 -19.70 -8.76
CA LEU A 317 -2.36 -20.79 -9.28
C LEU A 317 -1.78 -21.62 -8.13
N PHE A 318 -1.32 -20.95 -7.07
CA PHE A 318 -0.82 -21.67 -5.88
C PHE A 318 -1.94 -22.37 -5.12
N GLU A 319 -3.10 -21.76 -4.95
CA GLU A 319 -4.25 -22.35 -4.27
C GLU A 319 -4.75 -23.63 -4.96
N THR A 320 -4.63 -23.71 -6.28
CA THR A 320 -4.97 -24.91 -7.08
C THR A 320 -3.82 -25.93 -7.16
N GLY A 321 -2.64 -25.63 -6.59
CA GLY A 321 -1.47 -26.50 -6.68
C GLY A 321 -0.70 -26.42 -8.01
N LEU A 322 -1.09 -25.48 -8.88
CA LEU A 322 -0.42 -25.23 -10.18
C LEU A 322 0.69 -24.17 -10.09
N GLY A 323 0.90 -23.59 -8.91
CA GLY A 323 1.99 -22.66 -8.66
C GLY A 323 3.36 -23.34 -8.70
N GLY A 324 4.37 -22.62 -9.20
CA GLY A 324 5.71 -23.16 -9.28
C GLY A 324 6.78 -22.11 -9.58
N ARG A 325 8.04 -22.51 -9.46
CA ARG A 325 9.18 -21.64 -9.81
C ARG A 325 9.19 -21.35 -11.31
N LEU A 326 9.58 -20.15 -11.67
CA LEU A 326 9.72 -19.75 -13.07
C LEU A 326 11.11 -20.17 -13.58
N GLY A 327 11.14 -21.03 -14.60
CA GLY A 327 12.37 -21.54 -15.17
C GLY A 327 13.22 -22.29 -14.13
N ASP A 328 14.50 -21.90 -13.99
CA ASP A 328 15.43 -22.46 -12.99
C ASP A 328 15.27 -21.82 -11.60
N GLY A 329 14.51 -20.71 -11.49
CA GLY A 329 14.22 -20.04 -10.22
C GLY A 329 15.37 -19.23 -9.62
N LYS A 330 16.43 -18.96 -10.39
CA LYS A 330 17.62 -18.25 -9.90
C LYS A 330 17.49 -16.73 -9.91
N GLN A 331 16.49 -16.18 -10.63
CA GLN A 331 16.30 -14.74 -10.72
C GLN A 331 16.00 -14.12 -9.35
N TRP A 332 16.61 -12.97 -9.08
CA TRP A 332 16.38 -12.18 -7.87
C TRP A 332 15.06 -11.40 -7.97
N LEU A 333 14.31 -11.42 -6.90
CA LEU A 333 13.09 -10.66 -6.72
C LEU A 333 13.30 -9.64 -5.59
N ALA A 334 13.39 -8.37 -5.96
CA ALA A 334 13.35 -7.26 -5.01
C ALA A 334 11.89 -6.91 -4.75
N TRP A 335 11.37 -7.33 -3.60
CA TRP A 335 9.98 -7.21 -3.20
C TRP A 335 9.80 -6.19 -2.07
N ILE A 336 8.57 -5.78 -1.82
CA ILE A 336 8.20 -4.95 -0.65
C ILE A 336 6.76 -5.27 -0.22
N ALA A 337 6.49 -5.31 1.10
CA ALA A 337 5.14 -5.37 1.61
C ALA A 337 4.42 -4.04 1.36
N LEU A 338 3.11 -4.08 1.07
CA LEU A 338 2.35 -2.86 0.79
C LEU A 338 2.47 -1.84 1.94
N ASP A 339 2.35 -2.27 3.19
CA ASP A 339 2.39 -1.36 4.33
C ASP A 339 3.76 -0.70 4.53
N ASP A 340 4.85 -1.40 4.23
CA ASP A 340 6.19 -0.81 4.23
C ASP A 340 6.34 0.26 3.15
N LEU A 341 5.81 0.00 1.95
CA LEU A 341 5.78 1.00 0.88
C LEU A 341 4.98 2.25 1.29
N LEU A 342 3.84 2.07 1.97
CA LEU A 342 3.05 3.20 2.47
C LEU A 342 3.81 4.03 3.51
N ASP A 343 4.55 3.39 4.42
CA ASP A 343 5.38 4.07 5.40
C ASP A 343 6.54 4.85 4.75
N ILE A 344 7.10 4.32 3.65
CA ILE A 344 8.13 5.02 2.87
C ILE A 344 7.53 6.28 2.22
N TYR A 345 6.34 6.21 1.62
CA TYR A 345 5.66 7.40 1.06
C TYR A 345 5.34 8.43 2.15
N ARG A 346 4.84 8.01 3.32
CA ARG A 346 4.60 8.90 4.45
C ARG A 346 5.91 9.55 4.91
N ARG A 347 6.98 8.77 5.07
CA ARG A 347 8.30 9.29 5.41
C ARG A 347 8.81 10.29 4.36
N ALA A 348 8.63 10.00 3.08
CA ALA A 348 9.08 10.87 1.98
C ALA A 348 8.43 12.25 2.01
N VAL A 349 7.23 12.41 2.54
CA VAL A 349 6.62 13.75 2.71
C VAL A 349 7.04 14.44 4.01
N LEU A 350 7.36 13.69 5.07
CA LEU A 350 7.66 14.21 6.41
C LEU A 350 9.15 14.47 6.66
N ASP A 351 10.03 13.61 6.14
CA ASP A 351 11.46 13.63 6.41
C ASP A 351 12.19 14.58 5.45
N GLU A 352 12.56 15.75 5.95
CA GLU A 352 13.25 16.79 5.17
C GLU A 352 14.65 16.36 4.71
N ALA A 353 15.29 15.41 5.38
CA ALA A 353 16.58 14.87 4.99
C ALA A 353 16.49 13.88 3.80
N LEU A 354 15.28 13.40 3.49
CA LEU A 354 15.09 12.44 2.41
C LEU A 354 14.79 13.17 1.08
N SER A 355 15.69 13.07 0.10
CA SER A 355 15.56 13.68 -1.23
C SER A 355 16.17 12.80 -2.31
N GLY A 356 15.81 12.99 -3.58
CA GLY A 356 16.28 12.21 -4.72
C GLY A 356 15.74 10.77 -4.74
N PRO A 357 16.37 9.85 -5.49
CA PRO A 357 15.90 8.48 -5.64
C PRO A 357 16.05 7.68 -4.34
N VAL A 358 15.05 6.83 -4.08
CA VAL A 358 14.98 5.94 -2.90
C VAL A 358 14.46 4.57 -3.33
N ASN A 359 15.20 3.52 -3.06
CA ASN A 359 14.79 2.15 -3.34
C ASN A 359 13.74 1.68 -2.31
N ALA A 360 12.48 1.59 -2.72
CA ALA A 360 11.40 1.06 -1.91
C ALA A 360 11.28 -0.45 -2.13
N VAL A 361 12.19 -1.17 -1.51
CA VAL A 361 12.29 -2.64 -1.48
C VAL A 361 12.50 -3.12 -0.05
N ALA A 362 12.13 -4.36 0.26
CA ALA A 362 12.50 -4.99 1.52
C ALA A 362 14.02 -5.21 1.60
N PRO A 363 14.62 -5.22 2.81
CA PRO A 363 16.06 -5.34 2.97
C PRO A 363 16.62 -6.71 2.52
N GLU A 364 15.77 -7.71 2.38
CA GLU A 364 16.14 -9.07 2.00
C GLU A 364 15.48 -9.46 0.67
N PRO A 365 16.12 -9.18 -0.49
CA PRO A 365 15.68 -9.73 -1.76
C PRO A 365 15.83 -11.26 -1.77
N VAL A 366 14.95 -11.96 -2.49
CA VAL A 366 14.93 -13.43 -2.51
C VAL A 366 15.06 -13.97 -3.92
N ARG A 367 15.54 -15.22 -4.07
CA ARG A 367 15.46 -15.93 -5.35
C ARG A 367 14.01 -16.36 -5.64
N ASN A 368 13.63 -16.42 -6.91
CA ASN A 368 12.28 -16.89 -7.31
C ASN A 368 11.96 -18.29 -6.77
N ALA A 369 12.94 -19.18 -6.70
CA ALA A 369 12.76 -20.50 -6.09
C ALA A 369 12.38 -20.41 -4.59
N ASP A 370 13.01 -19.49 -3.85
CA ASP A 370 12.73 -19.27 -2.42
C ASP A 370 11.37 -18.58 -2.23
N TYR A 371 11.07 -17.59 -3.05
CA TYR A 371 9.75 -16.97 -3.09
C TYR A 371 8.64 -18.00 -3.29
N THR A 372 8.81 -18.87 -4.30
CA THR A 372 7.86 -19.93 -4.63
C THR A 372 7.65 -20.89 -3.47
N ARG A 373 8.75 -21.35 -2.84
CA ARG A 373 8.70 -22.26 -1.68
C ARG A 373 8.00 -21.62 -0.48
N THR A 374 8.32 -20.36 -0.22
CA THR A 374 7.73 -19.60 0.89
C THR A 374 6.23 -19.37 0.67
N LEU A 375 5.81 -18.93 -0.53
CA LEU A 375 4.39 -18.73 -0.84
C LEU A 375 3.60 -20.04 -0.76
N ALA A 376 4.14 -21.14 -1.30
CA ALA A 376 3.53 -22.47 -1.23
C ALA A 376 3.35 -22.93 0.23
N ALA A 377 4.38 -22.76 1.05
CA ALA A 377 4.33 -23.13 2.47
C ALA A 377 3.28 -22.30 3.23
N VAL A 378 3.21 -20.97 3.00
CA VAL A 378 2.22 -20.10 3.65
C VAL A 378 0.80 -20.47 3.22
N LEU A 379 0.57 -20.77 1.95
CA LEU A 379 -0.73 -21.20 1.43
C LEU A 379 -1.05 -22.67 1.75
N ARG A 380 -0.09 -23.44 2.27
CA ARG A 380 -0.20 -24.88 2.55
C ARG A 380 -0.58 -25.67 1.29
N ARG A 381 0.11 -25.38 0.19
CA ARG A 381 -0.09 -26.03 -1.12
C ARG A 381 1.25 -26.49 -1.68
N PRO A 382 1.26 -27.59 -2.46
CA PRO A 382 2.47 -28.00 -3.15
C PRO A 382 2.82 -26.98 -4.26
N ALA A 383 4.11 -26.84 -4.56
CA ALA A 383 4.63 -26.08 -5.69
C ALA A 383 5.77 -26.86 -6.34
N VAL A 384 5.45 -28.06 -6.83
CA VAL A 384 6.42 -29.02 -7.33
C VAL A 384 6.74 -28.80 -8.81
N LEU A 385 5.74 -28.39 -9.60
CA LEU A 385 5.88 -28.25 -11.03
C LEU A 385 6.49 -26.89 -11.38
N PRO A 386 7.60 -26.83 -12.15
CA PRO A 386 8.12 -25.58 -12.63
C PRO A 386 7.17 -24.97 -13.68
N VAL A 387 7.00 -23.66 -13.62
CA VAL A 387 6.33 -22.91 -14.69
C VAL A 387 7.33 -22.77 -15.85
N PRO A 388 7.02 -23.30 -17.06
CA PRO A 388 7.94 -23.18 -18.18
C PRO A 388 8.20 -21.71 -18.53
N GLY A 389 9.44 -21.37 -18.88
CA GLY A 389 9.84 -19.99 -19.22
C GLY A 389 9.07 -19.37 -20.40
N PHE A 390 8.41 -20.20 -21.26
CA PHE A 390 7.56 -19.69 -22.33
C PHE A 390 6.17 -19.20 -21.82
N GLY A 391 5.72 -19.62 -20.64
CA GLY A 391 4.41 -19.22 -20.09
C GLY A 391 4.24 -17.70 -20.02
N PRO A 392 5.13 -16.95 -19.38
CA PRO A 392 5.09 -15.49 -19.38
C PRO A 392 5.17 -14.86 -20.78
N ARG A 393 5.89 -15.48 -21.74
CA ARG A 393 6.00 -14.97 -23.11
C ARG A 393 4.67 -14.98 -23.84
N LEU A 394 3.83 -15.97 -23.59
CA LEU A 394 2.48 -16.03 -24.17
C LEU A 394 1.61 -14.87 -23.72
N LEU A 395 1.74 -14.44 -22.45
CA LEU A 395 0.94 -13.37 -21.84
C LEU A 395 1.52 -11.97 -22.09
N LEU A 396 2.84 -11.82 -21.98
CA LEU A 396 3.52 -10.53 -21.99
C LEU A 396 4.27 -10.22 -23.29
N GLY A 397 4.38 -11.20 -24.20
CA GLY A 397 5.32 -11.16 -25.33
C GLY A 397 6.78 -11.38 -24.86
N ASP A 398 7.73 -11.51 -25.79
CA ASP A 398 9.14 -11.79 -25.44
C ASP A 398 9.78 -10.65 -24.66
N GLU A 399 9.58 -9.40 -25.08
CA GLU A 399 10.13 -8.22 -24.40
C GLU A 399 9.51 -8.03 -23.02
N GLY A 400 8.17 -8.09 -22.89
CA GLY A 400 7.50 -7.95 -21.60
C GLY A 400 7.84 -9.08 -20.62
N ALA A 401 8.01 -10.32 -21.11
CA ALA A 401 8.46 -11.44 -20.29
C ALA A 401 9.89 -11.20 -19.74
N ARG A 402 10.80 -10.71 -20.56
CA ARG A 402 12.17 -10.37 -20.15
C ARG A 402 12.19 -9.21 -19.17
N GLU A 403 11.47 -8.13 -19.46
CA GLU A 403 11.48 -6.88 -18.67
C GLU A 403 10.75 -7.00 -17.33
N ILE A 404 9.78 -7.92 -17.19
CA ILE A 404 8.92 -8.03 -16.01
C ILE A 404 9.08 -9.39 -15.32
N ALA A 405 8.73 -10.49 -16.00
CA ALA A 405 8.60 -11.78 -15.34
C ALA A 405 9.93 -12.49 -15.11
N GLN A 406 10.88 -12.31 -16.01
CA GLN A 406 12.23 -12.90 -15.97
C GLN A 406 13.28 -11.93 -15.44
N ALA A 407 12.88 -10.72 -15.05
CA ALA A 407 13.80 -9.75 -14.49
C ALA A 407 14.50 -10.32 -13.23
N SER A 408 15.80 -10.05 -13.14
CA SER A 408 16.67 -10.47 -12.05
C SER A 408 17.41 -9.26 -11.50
N GLN A 409 17.00 -8.76 -10.33
CA GLN A 409 17.51 -7.52 -9.77
C GLN A 409 17.73 -7.70 -8.26
N TYR A 410 19.00 -7.71 -7.83
CA TYR A 410 19.40 -7.74 -6.43
C TYR A 410 19.46 -6.31 -5.89
N VAL A 411 18.30 -5.73 -5.53
CA VAL A 411 18.20 -4.32 -5.12
C VAL A 411 18.13 -4.22 -3.60
N LEU A 412 18.90 -3.30 -3.03
CA LEU A 412 18.92 -2.98 -1.59
C LEU A 412 18.41 -1.55 -1.33
N PRO A 413 17.72 -1.32 -0.19
CA PRO A 413 17.24 -0.01 0.20
C PRO A 413 18.29 0.75 1.01
N GLU A 414 19.47 1.02 0.42
CA GLU A 414 20.65 1.52 1.16
C GLU A 414 20.38 2.85 1.84
N ARG A 415 19.75 3.79 1.13
CA ARG A 415 19.41 5.12 1.68
C ARG A 415 18.40 5.05 2.80
N LEU A 416 17.38 4.19 2.69
CA LEU A 416 16.40 4.00 3.76
C LEU A 416 17.02 3.38 5.00
N THR A 417 17.86 2.37 4.81
CA THR A 417 18.59 1.71 5.90
C THR A 417 19.55 2.68 6.59
N GLY A 418 20.33 3.42 5.81
CA GLY A 418 21.23 4.47 6.31
C GLY A 418 20.52 5.59 7.05
N ALA A 419 19.28 5.90 6.66
CA ALA A 419 18.42 6.86 7.36
C ALA A 419 17.65 6.26 8.56
N GLY A 420 17.95 5.02 8.96
CA GLY A 420 17.31 4.35 10.10
C GLY A 420 15.83 4.00 9.88
N HIS A 421 15.39 3.78 8.63
CA HIS A 421 14.04 3.32 8.35
C HIS A 421 13.83 1.91 8.93
N ARG A 422 12.70 1.70 9.58
CA ARG A 422 12.34 0.40 10.15
C ARG A 422 11.20 -0.20 9.38
N PHE A 423 11.45 -1.29 8.68
CA PHE A 423 10.45 -2.05 7.97
C PHE A 423 9.54 -2.79 8.96
N ARG A 424 8.24 -2.89 8.64
CA ARG A 424 7.27 -3.70 9.39
C ARG A 424 7.48 -5.19 9.10
N GLN A 425 7.78 -5.49 7.84
CA GLN A 425 7.90 -6.84 7.29
C GLN A 425 9.24 -6.96 6.53
N PRO A 426 10.38 -7.07 7.24
CA PRO A 426 11.68 -7.17 6.59
C PRO A 426 11.87 -8.51 5.87
N GLU A 427 11.20 -9.57 6.33
CA GLU A 427 11.32 -10.94 5.83
C GLU A 427 10.07 -11.38 5.06
N LEU A 428 10.25 -12.05 3.91
CA LEU A 428 9.17 -12.48 3.03
C LEU A 428 8.16 -13.39 3.73
N THR A 429 8.62 -14.32 4.58
CA THR A 429 7.74 -15.25 5.29
C THR A 429 6.77 -14.52 6.22
N GLY A 430 7.26 -13.56 6.99
CA GLY A 430 6.43 -12.70 7.85
C GLY A 430 5.40 -11.92 7.05
N ALA A 431 5.85 -11.27 5.98
CA ALA A 431 4.99 -10.51 5.07
C ALA A 431 3.85 -11.34 4.49
N LEU A 432 4.16 -12.51 3.93
CA LEU A 432 3.13 -13.39 3.34
C LEU A 432 2.19 -13.96 4.39
N ARG A 433 2.68 -14.33 5.59
CA ARG A 433 1.81 -14.79 6.68
C ARG A 433 0.83 -13.70 7.11
N HIS A 434 1.28 -12.46 7.24
CA HIS A 434 0.44 -11.31 7.54
C HIS A 434 -0.62 -11.10 6.45
N LEU A 435 -0.21 -11.09 5.17
CA LEU A 435 -1.08 -10.85 4.03
C LEU A 435 -2.14 -11.93 3.81
N PHE A 436 -1.96 -13.14 4.31
CA PHE A 436 -2.91 -14.25 4.21
C PHE A 436 -3.56 -14.66 5.54
N GLY A 437 -3.35 -13.91 6.63
CA GLY A 437 -3.92 -14.20 7.94
C GLY A 437 -3.44 -15.54 8.52
N ARG A 438 -2.19 -15.92 8.24
CA ARG A 438 -1.57 -17.17 8.70
C ARG A 438 -0.62 -16.96 9.87
N GLU A 439 -0.73 -15.84 10.56
CA GLU A 439 0.06 -15.53 11.74
C GLU A 439 -0.51 -16.25 12.97
N GLY A 440 0.35 -17.00 13.68
CA GLY A 440 -0.03 -17.74 14.90
C GLY A 440 -0.77 -19.06 14.63
N THR A 441 -0.51 -19.66 13.45
CA THR A 441 -0.95 -21.05 13.16
C THR A 441 0.25 -21.98 13.06
#